data_62378fe3d582a03769028b9ef0382f74
#
_entry.id   62378fe3d582a03769028b9ef0382f74
#
_cell.length_a   1.000
_cell.length_b   1.000
_cell.length_c   1.000
_cell.angle_alpha   90.00
_cell.angle_beta   90.00
_cell.angle_gamma   90.00
#
_symmetry.space_group_name_H-M   'P 1'
#
loop_
_entity.id
_entity.type
_entity.pdbx_description
1 polymer ?
#
loop_
_entity_poly.entity_id
_entity_poly.type
_entity_poly.pdbx_seq_one_letter_code
_entity_poly.pdbx_strand_id
1 'polypeptide(L)'
;MKGTVFALGLLCVSATLTSCFKDEPLNAECDIEQAYIHVDNPEAMFFNNNDTLVKVLSSERNIKFKVLPEADITAVVPQFRVTPGATVAAVDGLPLNTPRDFSDGKTVQYTVTSEDGQWNRTYTVSMGMRTLDAISNFGFENVQMVTEGCNRPYDAWVESFDDGYIIDCWATGNGGFDISMGVEDDENHVTKDQFPSVSVDNGRTGKAVRLTTCDTGPFGHLMNMPIAAGNLFLGKFDLSEALGETLKATMFGVPVSKKPLNLSGYYKYKPGETFTNRDNKIDPTITDRGDIYAVLYRNTNEKGQAVTLDGGNVRTSNLIVATAIIDEVKTTDEWTFFNIPFTYTANIDPTTLARHGYNLAVVFTSSFKGADFQGAVGSTLYIDDVNLSWEE
;
A
#
# COMPACT_ATOMS: atom_id res chain seq x y z
N MET A 1 59.19 73.85 4.61
CA MET A 1 59.83 72.52 4.61
C MET A 1 58.81 71.51 4.09
N LYS A 2 59.21 70.76 3.13
CA LYS A 2 58.39 69.93 2.23
C LYS A 2 57.79 68.72 2.97
N GLY A 3 56.48 68.48 2.86
CA GLY A 3 55.87 67.25 3.31
C GLY A 3 55.14 66.57 2.12
N THR A 4 55.60 65.40 1.78
CA THR A 4 55.24 64.61 0.62
C THR A 4 53.90 63.84 0.92
N VAL A 5 52.88 64.04 0.08
CA VAL A 5 51.65 63.28 0.16
C VAL A 5 51.79 62.00 -0.67
N PHE A 6 51.64 60.85 -0.01
CA PHE A 6 51.55 59.53 -0.67
C PHE A 6 50.07 59.24 -1.00
N ALA A 7 49.75 59.17 -2.27
CA ALA A 7 48.44 58.70 -2.77
C ALA A 7 48.47 57.17 -2.86
N LEU A 8 47.63 56.52 -2.06
CA LEU A 8 47.40 55.09 -2.13
C LEU A 8 46.31 54.76 -3.12
N GLY A 9 46.66 54.26 -4.29
CA GLY A 9 45.69 53.80 -5.29
C GLY A 9 45.03 52.51 -4.89
N LEU A 10 43.69 52.58 -4.71
CA LEU A 10 42.84 51.39 -4.46
C LEU A 10 42.50 50.69 -5.78
N LEU A 11 43.15 49.57 -6.04
CA LEU A 11 42.86 48.71 -7.21
C LEU A 11 41.63 47.87 -6.93
N CYS A 12 40.46 48.28 -7.44
CA CYS A 12 39.26 47.43 -7.43
C CYS A 12 39.42 46.28 -8.42
N VAL A 13 39.68 45.10 -7.91
CA VAL A 13 39.61 43.83 -8.66
C VAL A 13 38.14 43.42 -8.70
N SER A 14 37.48 43.65 -9.84
CA SER A 14 36.14 43.13 -10.13
C SER A 14 36.26 41.65 -10.39
N ALA A 15 36.03 40.82 -9.39
CA ALA A 15 35.82 39.39 -9.58
C ALA A 15 34.46 39.19 -10.22
N THR A 16 34.42 38.94 -11.51
CA THR A 16 33.23 38.40 -12.21
C THR A 16 33.02 36.98 -11.72
N LEU A 17 32.05 36.82 -10.81
CA LEU A 17 31.50 35.51 -10.45
C LEU A 17 30.73 35.01 -11.67
N THR A 18 31.38 34.27 -12.58
CA THR A 18 30.68 33.39 -13.50
C THR A 18 30.13 32.24 -12.67
N SER A 19 28.87 32.39 -12.26
CA SER A 19 28.08 31.26 -11.79
C SER A 19 27.93 30.29 -12.94
N CYS A 20 28.72 29.22 -12.94
CA CYS A 20 28.41 28.05 -13.74
C CYS A 20 27.12 27.48 -13.15
N PHE A 21 25.99 27.80 -13.77
CA PHE A 21 24.81 26.95 -13.64
C PHE A 21 25.22 25.62 -14.28
N LYS A 22 25.54 24.61 -13.47
CA LYS A 22 25.50 23.24 -13.93
C LYS A 22 24.04 23.00 -14.27
N ASP A 23 23.76 22.66 -15.51
CA ASP A 23 22.44 22.14 -15.86
C ASP A 23 22.14 21.00 -14.89
N GLU A 24 20.96 21.02 -14.29
CA GLU A 24 20.53 19.94 -13.42
C GLU A 24 20.57 18.64 -14.24
N PRO A 25 21.04 17.52 -13.67
CA PRO A 25 21.02 16.25 -14.38
C PRO A 25 19.56 15.92 -14.75
N LEU A 26 19.37 15.38 -15.95
CA LEU A 26 18.06 14.95 -16.40
C LEU A 26 17.48 13.90 -15.44
N ASN A 27 16.17 13.97 -15.24
CA ASN A 27 15.46 13.09 -14.30
C ASN A 27 15.50 11.64 -14.80
N ALA A 28 15.92 10.72 -13.92
CA ALA A 28 15.95 9.28 -14.18
C ALA A 28 14.63 8.58 -13.82
N GLU A 29 13.68 9.26 -13.14
CA GLU A 29 12.39 8.69 -12.79
C GLU A 29 11.47 8.58 -14.01
N CYS A 30 10.68 7.51 -14.07
CA CYS A 30 9.78 7.22 -15.19
C CYS A 30 8.43 6.66 -14.69
N ASP A 31 7.80 7.38 -13.73
CA ASP A 31 6.55 6.93 -13.12
C ASP A 31 5.31 7.60 -13.71
N ILE A 32 4.19 6.85 -13.77
CA ILE A 32 2.86 7.45 -13.81
C ILE A 32 2.46 7.75 -12.37
N GLU A 33 2.30 9.02 -12.04
CA GLU A 33 1.86 9.46 -10.71
C GLU A 33 0.33 9.41 -10.58
N GLN A 34 -0.36 9.73 -11.68
CA GLN A 34 -1.81 9.71 -11.75
C GLN A 34 -2.27 9.29 -13.15
N ALA A 35 -3.34 8.51 -13.19
CA ALA A 35 -4.12 8.26 -14.39
C ALA A 35 -5.53 8.81 -14.21
N TYR A 36 -6.10 9.40 -15.25
CA TYR A 36 -7.43 9.98 -15.19
C TYR A 36 -8.18 9.86 -16.51
N ILE A 37 -9.51 9.88 -16.41
CA ILE A 37 -10.43 9.85 -17.54
C ILE A 37 -11.32 11.07 -17.46
N HIS A 38 -11.33 11.86 -18.54
CA HIS A 38 -12.23 12.97 -18.68
C HIS A 38 -13.49 12.55 -19.42
N VAL A 39 -14.65 12.66 -18.76
CA VAL A 39 -15.97 12.39 -19.33
C VAL A 39 -16.95 13.47 -18.91
N ASP A 40 -17.88 13.82 -19.79
CA ASP A 40 -18.87 14.89 -19.55
C ASP A 40 -19.87 14.51 -18.45
N ASN A 41 -20.18 13.22 -18.30
CA ASN A 41 -21.06 12.70 -17.27
C ASN A 41 -20.39 11.54 -16.48
N PRO A 42 -19.57 11.87 -15.45
CA PRO A 42 -18.91 10.84 -14.64
C PRO A 42 -19.84 9.84 -13.97
N GLU A 43 -21.05 10.28 -13.59
CA GLU A 43 -22.04 9.43 -12.90
C GLU A 43 -22.61 8.30 -13.79
N ALA A 44 -22.51 8.44 -15.11
CA ALA A 44 -22.89 7.38 -16.05
C ALA A 44 -21.79 6.31 -16.24
N MET A 45 -20.56 6.60 -15.82
CA MET A 45 -19.44 5.70 -16.01
C MET A 45 -18.84 5.20 -14.68
N PHE A 46 -18.83 6.02 -13.63
CA PHE A 46 -18.14 5.73 -12.39
C PHE A 46 -19.10 5.62 -11.20
N PHE A 47 -18.68 4.85 -10.18
CA PHE A 47 -19.44 4.75 -8.92
C PHE A 47 -19.44 6.06 -8.14
N ASN A 48 -18.30 6.75 -8.13
CA ASN A 48 -18.12 8.08 -7.53
C ASN A 48 -17.37 8.99 -8.49
N ASN A 49 -17.58 10.30 -8.38
CA ASN A 49 -16.86 11.28 -9.18
C ASN A 49 -15.34 11.25 -8.98
N ASN A 50 -14.88 10.75 -7.82
CA ASN A 50 -13.45 10.59 -7.53
C ASN A 50 -12.81 9.40 -8.30
N ASP A 51 -13.61 8.43 -8.76
CA ASP A 51 -13.11 7.26 -9.49
C ASP A 51 -12.64 7.62 -10.93
N THR A 52 -12.88 8.85 -11.37
CA THR A 52 -12.30 9.41 -12.61
C THR A 52 -10.78 9.56 -12.53
N LEU A 53 -10.18 9.50 -11.34
CA LEU A 53 -8.76 9.67 -11.09
C LEU A 53 -8.23 8.52 -10.23
N VAL A 54 -7.12 7.91 -10.67
CA VAL A 54 -6.37 6.90 -9.94
C VAL A 54 -5.01 7.48 -9.56
N LYS A 55 -4.70 7.61 -8.26
CA LYS A 55 -3.33 7.84 -7.78
C LYS A 55 -2.57 6.52 -7.94
N VAL A 56 -1.44 6.56 -8.63
CA VAL A 56 -0.59 5.38 -8.89
C VAL A 56 0.59 5.42 -7.94
N LEU A 57 0.77 4.38 -7.13
CA LEU A 57 1.92 4.27 -6.25
C LEU A 57 3.17 3.88 -7.07
N SER A 58 4.35 4.27 -6.63
CA SER A 58 5.62 3.99 -7.33
C SER A 58 5.90 2.48 -7.51
N SER A 59 5.34 1.65 -6.64
CA SER A 59 5.39 0.18 -6.71
C SER A 59 4.36 -0.44 -7.65
N GLU A 60 3.32 0.29 -8.06
CA GLU A 60 2.25 -0.24 -8.90
C GLU A 60 2.60 -0.18 -10.39
N ARG A 61 2.16 -1.20 -11.11
CA ARG A 61 2.25 -1.29 -12.58
C ARG A 61 0.88 -1.53 -13.21
N ASN A 62 -0.13 -1.81 -12.41
CA ASN A 62 -1.50 -2.04 -12.86
C ASN A 62 -2.38 -0.86 -12.44
N ILE A 63 -2.89 -0.13 -13.41
CA ILE A 63 -3.79 1.00 -13.23
C ILE A 63 -5.20 0.53 -13.54
N LYS A 64 -6.09 0.58 -12.56
CA LYS A 64 -7.44 0.07 -12.72
C LYS A 64 -8.47 1.14 -12.40
N PHE A 65 -9.27 1.49 -13.41
CA PHE A 65 -10.44 2.34 -13.22
C PHE A 65 -11.65 1.51 -12.82
N LYS A 66 -12.33 1.93 -11.76
CA LYS A 66 -13.54 1.31 -11.23
C LYS A 66 -14.74 1.92 -11.93
N VAL A 67 -15.32 1.20 -12.87
CA VAL A 67 -16.45 1.65 -13.67
C VAL A 67 -17.69 0.86 -13.37
N LEU A 68 -18.87 1.47 -13.58
CA LEU A 68 -20.17 0.81 -13.46
C LEU A 68 -20.27 -0.37 -14.45
N PRO A 69 -20.97 -1.46 -14.10
CA PRO A 69 -21.12 -2.61 -14.97
C PRO A 69 -21.78 -2.29 -16.33
N GLU A 70 -22.66 -1.29 -16.34
CA GLU A 70 -23.38 -0.79 -17.50
C GLU A 70 -22.65 0.30 -18.29
N ALA A 71 -21.48 0.73 -17.85
CA ALA A 71 -20.71 1.78 -18.49
C ALA A 71 -20.23 1.35 -19.90
N ASP A 72 -20.38 2.22 -20.88
CA ASP A 72 -19.75 2.03 -22.18
C ASP A 72 -18.24 2.34 -22.08
N ILE A 73 -17.44 1.28 -22.12
CA ILE A 73 -15.97 1.35 -22.04
C ILE A 73 -15.31 0.94 -23.36
N THR A 74 -16.05 0.97 -24.47
CA THR A 74 -15.54 0.57 -25.79
C THR A 74 -14.71 1.67 -26.48
N ALA A 75 -14.77 2.92 -26.00
CA ALA A 75 -14.10 4.06 -26.62
C ALA A 75 -13.60 5.08 -25.58
N VAL A 76 -12.71 4.67 -24.68
CA VAL A 76 -12.18 5.51 -23.58
C VAL A 76 -10.74 5.96 -23.85
N VAL A 77 -10.42 7.19 -23.46
CA VAL A 77 -9.09 7.79 -23.61
C VAL A 77 -8.50 8.04 -22.21
N PRO A 78 -7.67 7.15 -21.68
CA PRO A 78 -6.92 7.40 -20.44
C PRO A 78 -5.89 8.52 -20.64
N GLN A 79 -5.73 9.37 -19.63
CA GLN A 79 -4.72 10.43 -19.59
C GLN A 79 -3.83 10.22 -18.38
N PHE A 80 -2.59 10.72 -18.46
CA PHE A 80 -1.58 10.44 -17.43
C PHE A 80 -0.86 11.71 -16.99
N ARG A 81 -0.62 11.81 -15.70
CA ARG A 81 0.42 12.67 -15.15
C ARG A 81 1.61 11.78 -14.82
N VAL A 82 2.75 12.09 -15.42
CA VAL A 82 4.01 11.37 -15.25
C VAL A 82 5.01 12.24 -14.48
N THR A 83 6.09 11.64 -13.99
CA THR A 83 7.22 12.35 -13.39
C THR A 83 7.75 13.44 -14.33
N PRO A 84 8.19 14.61 -13.80
CA PRO A 84 8.66 15.73 -14.61
C PRO A 84 9.73 15.32 -15.61
N GLY A 85 9.56 15.72 -16.88
CA GLY A 85 10.48 15.40 -17.98
C GLY A 85 10.26 14.02 -18.61
N ALA A 86 9.57 13.09 -17.96
CA ALA A 86 9.27 11.77 -18.53
C ALA A 86 8.23 11.85 -19.66
N THR A 87 8.30 10.90 -20.58
CA THR A 87 7.37 10.77 -21.71
C THR A 87 6.60 9.46 -21.64
N VAL A 88 5.35 9.46 -22.11
CA VAL A 88 4.51 8.26 -22.17
C VAL A 88 4.14 7.93 -23.61
N ALA A 89 4.12 6.64 -23.93
CA ALA A 89 3.68 6.13 -25.24
C ALA A 89 2.87 4.85 -25.07
N ALA A 90 1.87 4.64 -25.92
CA ALA A 90 1.16 3.37 -25.96
C ALA A 90 2.02 2.29 -26.61
N VAL A 91 2.06 1.09 -26.03
CA VAL A 91 2.87 -0.03 -26.53
C VAL A 91 2.45 -0.49 -27.94
N ASP A 92 1.17 -0.35 -28.27
CA ASP A 92 0.63 -0.64 -29.60
C ASP A 92 1.00 0.40 -30.68
N GLY A 93 1.71 1.48 -30.30
CA GLY A 93 2.16 2.53 -31.19
C GLY A 93 1.09 3.53 -31.62
N LEU A 94 -0.14 3.40 -31.15
CA LEU A 94 -1.20 4.35 -31.48
C LEU A 94 -1.05 5.65 -30.67
N PRO A 95 -1.49 6.80 -31.19
CA PRO A 95 -1.48 8.07 -30.45
C PRO A 95 -2.22 7.95 -29.11
N LEU A 96 -1.75 8.68 -28.07
CA LEU A 96 -2.35 8.64 -26.73
C LEU A 96 -3.80 9.07 -26.69
N ASN A 97 -4.22 9.96 -27.58
CA ASN A 97 -5.60 10.44 -27.68
C ASN A 97 -6.52 9.53 -28.52
N THR A 98 -6.03 8.37 -28.97
CA THR A 98 -6.87 7.38 -29.66
C THR A 98 -7.77 6.68 -28.64
N PRO A 99 -9.10 6.64 -28.84
CA PRO A 99 -10.00 5.88 -27.99
C PRO A 99 -9.64 4.39 -27.97
N ARG A 100 -9.72 3.77 -26.81
CA ARG A 100 -9.40 2.36 -26.53
C ARG A 100 -10.64 1.61 -26.08
N ASP A 101 -10.72 0.36 -26.49
CA ASP A 101 -11.74 -0.58 -26.05
C ASP A 101 -11.23 -1.40 -24.86
N PHE A 102 -11.90 -1.23 -23.73
CA PHE A 102 -11.64 -1.96 -22.48
C PHE A 102 -12.71 -2.99 -22.14
N SER A 103 -13.65 -3.25 -23.05
CA SER A 103 -14.69 -4.27 -22.86
C SER A 103 -14.07 -5.67 -22.73
N ASP A 104 -14.83 -6.60 -22.16
CA ASP A 104 -14.44 -8.01 -22.03
C ASP A 104 -13.09 -8.25 -21.33
N GLY A 105 -12.72 -7.36 -20.40
CA GLY A 105 -11.47 -7.47 -19.66
C GLY A 105 -10.20 -7.11 -20.46
N LYS A 106 -10.35 -6.48 -21.62
CA LYS A 106 -9.22 -6.00 -22.43
C LYS A 106 -8.40 -4.98 -21.64
N THR A 107 -7.09 -5.00 -21.87
CA THR A 107 -6.14 -4.09 -21.25
C THR A 107 -5.33 -3.35 -22.31
N VAL A 108 -4.81 -2.18 -21.95
CA VAL A 108 -3.91 -1.41 -22.80
C VAL A 108 -2.63 -1.11 -22.02
N GLN A 109 -1.48 -1.31 -22.68
CA GLN A 109 -0.19 -1.06 -22.06
C GLN A 109 0.40 0.27 -22.53
N TYR A 110 1.03 0.98 -21.58
CA TYR A 110 1.72 2.25 -21.80
C TYR A 110 3.13 2.16 -21.20
N THR A 111 4.12 2.63 -21.96
CA THR A 111 5.50 2.72 -21.48
C THR A 111 5.82 4.17 -21.17
N VAL A 112 6.35 4.41 -19.98
CA VAL A 112 6.91 5.71 -19.56
C VAL A 112 8.42 5.63 -19.67
N THR A 113 9.03 6.63 -20.33
CA THR A 113 10.48 6.74 -20.47
C THR A 113 10.95 7.97 -19.70
N SER A 114 12.01 7.84 -18.91
CA SER A 114 12.64 8.93 -18.16
C SER A 114 13.12 10.06 -19.05
N GLU A 115 13.32 11.24 -18.48
CA GLU A 115 13.84 12.42 -19.19
C GLU A 115 15.23 12.15 -19.79
N ASP A 116 16.09 11.40 -19.10
CA ASP A 116 17.42 11.01 -19.57
C ASP A 116 17.38 9.89 -20.65
N GLY A 117 16.20 9.30 -20.89
CA GLY A 117 15.98 8.24 -21.89
C GLY A 117 16.60 6.88 -21.54
N GLN A 118 17.15 6.72 -20.31
CA GLN A 118 17.85 5.49 -19.93
C GLN A 118 16.97 4.48 -19.23
N TRP A 119 15.83 4.91 -18.67
CA TRP A 119 14.92 4.09 -17.89
C TRP A 119 13.53 4.09 -18.52
N ASN A 120 12.87 2.96 -18.43
CA ASN A 120 11.47 2.86 -18.84
C ASN A 120 10.70 1.92 -17.92
N ARG A 121 9.39 2.16 -17.80
CA ARG A 121 8.45 1.33 -17.05
C ARG A 121 7.17 1.15 -17.86
N THR A 122 6.67 -0.09 -17.88
CA THR A 122 5.42 -0.41 -18.57
C THR A 122 4.30 -0.55 -17.55
N TYR A 123 3.19 0.12 -17.82
CA TYR A 123 1.97 0.11 -17.04
C TYR A 123 0.85 -0.53 -17.84
N THR A 124 0.03 -1.35 -17.17
CA THR A 124 -1.16 -1.96 -17.75
C THR A 124 -2.39 -1.23 -17.23
N VAL A 125 -3.17 -0.63 -18.13
CA VAL A 125 -4.46 0.00 -17.80
C VAL A 125 -5.59 -0.97 -18.09
N SER A 126 -6.51 -1.07 -17.14
CA SER A 126 -7.73 -1.87 -17.24
C SER A 126 -8.93 -1.08 -16.73
N MET A 127 -10.12 -1.48 -17.17
CA MET A 127 -11.40 -0.98 -16.66
C MET A 127 -12.28 -2.15 -16.31
N GLY A 128 -13.08 -1.99 -15.30
CA GLY A 128 -13.99 -3.03 -14.86
C GLY A 128 -14.04 -3.15 -13.36
N MET A 129 -14.92 -4.02 -12.90
CA MET A 129 -15.17 -4.15 -11.49
C MET A 129 -15.52 -5.58 -11.12
N ARG A 130 -14.52 -6.18 -10.46
CA ARG A 130 -14.78 -7.24 -9.50
C ARG A 130 -14.32 -6.74 -8.15
N THR A 131 -15.20 -6.81 -7.20
CA THR A 131 -14.93 -6.40 -5.83
C THR A 131 -14.54 -7.59 -4.99
N LEU A 132 -13.91 -7.29 -3.88
CA LEU A 132 -13.51 -8.29 -2.88
C LEU A 132 -14.68 -9.18 -2.44
N ASP A 133 -15.88 -8.64 -2.37
CA ASP A 133 -17.10 -9.35 -1.95
C ASP A 133 -17.65 -10.38 -2.97
N ALA A 134 -16.99 -10.54 -4.10
CA ALA A 134 -17.12 -11.72 -4.95
C ALA A 134 -16.29 -12.92 -4.42
N ILE A 135 -15.40 -12.69 -3.46
CA ILE A 135 -14.58 -13.69 -2.80
C ILE A 135 -15.03 -13.81 -1.35
N SER A 136 -15.21 -15.03 -0.88
CA SER A 136 -15.52 -15.30 0.53
C SER A 136 -14.37 -15.99 1.27
N ASN A 137 -13.51 -16.72 0.55
CA ASN A 137 -12.44 -17.52 1.14
C ASN A 137 -11.07 -17.06 0.63
N PHE A 138 -10.14 -16.84 1.54
CA PHE A 138 -8.77 -16.40 1.29
C PHE A 138 -7.83 -17.46 1.88
N GLY A 139 -7.30 -18.34 1.02
CA GLY A 139 -6.36 -19.40 1.39
C GLY A 139 -4.90 -19.01 1.21
N PHE A 140 -4.63 -17.78 0.73
CA PHE A 140 -3.28 -17.21 0.54
C PHE A 140 -2.35 -18.05 -0.35
N GLU A 141 -2.92 -18.83 -1.29
CA GLU A 141 -2.18 -19.68 -2.21
C GLU A 141 -1.46 -18.90 -3.31
N ASN A 142 -2.00 -17.74 -3.70
CA ASN A 142 -1.50 -16.95 -4.81
C ASN A 142 -0.49 -15.91 -4.31
N VAL A 143 0.79 -16.30 -4.37
CA VAL A 143 1.91 -15.47 -3.92
C VAL A 143 2.71 -14.99 -5.13
N GLN A 144 2.96 -13.71 -5.20
CA GLN A 144 3.86 -13.08 -6.16
C GLN A 144 5.12 -12.60 -5.43
N MET A 145 6.22 -12.50 -6.16
CA MET A 145 7.45 -11.92 -5.64
C MET A 145 7.61 -10.51 -6.18
N VAL A 146 7.71 -9.54 -5.29
CA VAL A 146 8.09 -8.17 -5.63
C VAL A 146 9.61 -8.15 -5.82
N THR A 147 10.07 -7.75 -7.02
CA THR A 147 11.48 -7.71 -7.41
C THR A 147 11.90 -6.35 -7.94
N GLU A 148 10.95 -5.46 -8.20
CA GLU A 148 11.21 -4.12 -8.73
C GLU A 148 10.96 -3.05 -7.66
N GLY A 149 11.82 -2.04 -7.61
CA GLY A 149 11.69 -0.92 -6.67
C GLY A 149 11.99 -1.29 -5.21
N CYS A 150 12.66 -2.43 -4.97
CA CYS A 150 13.10 -2.89 -3.67
C CYS A 150 14.60 -3.23 -3.69
N ASN A 151 15.26 -3.20 -2.52
CA ASN A 151 16.64 -3.66 -2.40
C ASN A 151 16.70 -5.19 -2.35
N ARG A 152 15.69 -5.83 -1.75
CA ARG A 152 15.58 -7.29 -1.55
C ARG A 152 14.20 -7.77 -1.96
N PRO A 153 14.10 -8.89 -2.74
CA PRO A 153 12.80 -9.46 -3.10
C PRO A 153 11.99 -9.92 -1.89
N TYR A 154 10.68 -9.70 -1.92
CA TYR A 154 9.76 -10.14 -0.86
C TYR A 154 8.40 -10.61 -1.41
N ASP A 155 7.65 -11.34 -0.59
CA ASP A 155 6.34 -11.89 -0.95
C ASP A 155 5.24 -10.81 -0.91
N ALA A 156 4.32 -10.92 -1.88
CA ALA A 156 3.04 -10.22 -1.94
C ALA A 156 1.92 -11.20 -2.28
N TRP A 157 0.69 -10.93 -1.83
CA TRP A 157 -0.46 -11.80 -2.03
C TRP A 157 -1.48 -11.14 -2.93
N VAL A 158 -2.06 -11.95 -3.81
CA VAL A 158 -3.13 -11.53 -4.71
C VAL A 158 -4.25 -12.56 -4.68
N GLU A 159 -5.47 -12.11 -4.98
CA GLU A 159 -6.58 -13.02 -5.19
C GLU A 159 -6.82 -13.23 -6.68
N SER A 160 -7.12 -14.46 -7.07
CA SER A 160 -7.41 -14.80 -8.47
C SER A 160 -8.77 -15.47 -8.60
N PHE A 161 -9.43 -15.20 -9.70
CA PHE A 161 -10.67 -15.86 -10.11
C PHE A 161 -10.38 -16.97 -11.12
N ASP A 162 -11.31 -17.90 -11.28
CA ASP A 162 -11.18 -19.03 -12.21
C ASP A 162 -10.92 -18.63 -13.67
N ASP A 163 -11.32 -17.43 -14.06
CA ASP A 163 -11.06 -16.87 -15.38
C ASP A 163 -9.73 -16.13 -15.52
N GLY A 164 -8.88 -16.20 -14.49
CA GLY A 164 -7.55 -15.58 -14.46
C GLY A 164 -7.55 -14.10 -14.08
N TYR A 165 -8.71 -13.52 -13.73
CA TYR A 165 -8.75 -12.14 -13.23
C TYR A 165 -8.11 -12.06 -11.84
N ILE A 166 -7.24 -11.07 -11.63
CA ILE A 166 -6.50 -10.87 -10.39
C ILE A 166 -6.99 -9.61 -9.67
N ILE A 167 -7.22 -9.73 -8.36
CA ILE A 167 -7.39 -8.59 -7.46
C ILE A 167 -6.13 -8.48 -6.60
N ASP A 168 -5.42 -7.38 -6.76
CA ASP A 168 -4.34 -6.94 -5.87
C ASP A 168 -4.96 -6.12 -4.74
N CYS A 169 -5.27 -6.79 -3.64
CA CYS A 169 -5.98 -6.19 -2.50
C CYS A 169 -5.26 -6.33 -1.17
N TRP A 170 -4.27 -7.23 -1.09
CA TRP A 170 -3.49 -7.45 0.10
C TRP A 170 -2.18 -6.67 0.08
N ALA A 171 -1.89 -6.00 1.16
CA ALA A 171 -0.64 -5.25 1.33
C ALA A 171 0.06 -5.63 2.64
N THR A 172 1.37 -5.38 2.68
CA THR A 172 2.23 -5.61 3.85
C THR A 172 3.19 -4.45 4.05
N GLY A 173 3.79 -4.35 5.24
CA GLY A 173 4.87 -3.42 5.53
C GLY A 173 6.26 -3.87 5.02
N ASN A 174 6.35 -4.95 4.25
CA ASN A 174 7.64 -5.49 3.79
C ASN A 174 8.51 -4.47 3.05
N GLY A 175 7.91 -3.63 2.19
CA GLY A 175 8.66 -2.59 1.48
C GLY A 175 9.27 -1.55 2.42
N GLY A 176 8.54 -1.17 3.49
CA GLY A 176 9.06 -0.29 4.53
C GLY A 176 10.18 -0.95 5.35
N PHE A 177 10.06 -2.23 5.63
CA PHE A 177 11.13 -3.00 6.28
C PHE A 177 12.38 -3.06 5.39
N ASP A 178 12.25 -3.35 4.09
CA ASP A 178 13.37 -3.37 3.15
C ASP A 178 14.13 -2.03 3.14
N ILE A 179 13.41 -0.90 3.14
CA ILE A 179 14.00 0.43 3.25
C ILE A 179 14.72 0.60 4.60
N SER A 180 14.11 0.17 5.71
CA SER A 180 14.68 0.32 7.06
C SER A 180 15.97 -0.48 7.26
N MET A 181 16.12 -1.59 6.54
CA MET A 181 17.35 -2.38 6.54
C MET A 181 18.50 -1.74 5.74
N GLY A 182 18.22 -0.69 4.95
CA GLY A 182 19.23 -0.01 4.13
C GLY A 182 19.68 -0.84 2.92
N VAL A 183 20.79 -0.44 2.31
CA VAL A 183 21.36 -1.14 1.15
C VAL A 183 21.85 -2.53 1.55
N GLU A 184 21.56 -3.53 0.74
CA GLU A 184 22.05 -4.89 0.95
C GLU A 184 23.57 -4.94 0.73
N ASP A 185 24.30 -5.48 1.71
CA ASP A 185 25.72 -5.76 1.67
C ASP A 185 26.05 -7.04 2.45
N ASP A 186 27.34 -7.41 2.53
CA ASP A 186 27.77 -8.65 3.22
C ASP A 186 27.49 -8.65 4.73
N GLU A 187 27.33 -7.47 5.36
CA GLU A 187 27.06 -7.33 6.79
C GLU A 187 25.55 -7.23 7.06
N ASN A 188 24.75 -6.85 6.05
CA ASN A 188 23.32 -6.60 6.15
C ASN A 188 22.52 -7.43 5.14
N HIS A 189 22.83 -8.70 5.05
CA HIS A 189 22.14 -9.65 4.18
C HIS A 189 20.89 -10.18 4.88
N VAL A 190 19.71 -9.92 4.30
CA VAL A 190 18.41 -10.43 4.77
C VAL A 190 17.79 -11.27 3.68
N THR A 191 17.59 -12.55 3.98
CA THR A 191 16.90 -13.46 3.06
C THR A 191 15.39 -13.22 3.08
N LYS A 192 14.69 -13.65 2.01
CA LYS A 192 13.23 -13.58 1.91
C LYS A 192 12.51 -14.09 3.17
N ASP A 193 12.99 -15.20 3.76
CA ASP A 193 12.37 -15.85 4.93
C ASP A 193 12.53 -15.05 6.23
N GLN A 194 13.34 -13.99 6.22
CA GLN A 194 13.56 -13.11 7.37
C GLN A 194 12.71 -11.84 7.31
N PHE A 195 11.93 -11.65 6.24
CA PHE A 195 10.98 -10.54 6.17
C PHE A 195 9.85 -10.69 7.20
N PRO A 196 9.25 -9.55 7.62
CA PRO A 196 8.14 -9.56 8.57
C PRO A 196 6.91 -10.34 8.10
N SER A 197 6.62 -10.35 6.80
CA SER A 197 5.46 -11.02 6.21
C SER A 197 5.91 -11.96 5.11
N VAL A 198 5.73 -13.27 5.31
CA VAL A 198 6.28 -14.32 4.44
C VAL A 198 5.25 -15.41 4.19
N SER A 199 5.21 -15.93 2.96
CA SER A 199 4.46 -17.13 2.61
C SER A 199 5.21 -18.38 3.07
N VAL A 200 4.49 -19.31 3.68
CA VAL A 200 5.04 -20.62 4.12
C VAL A 200 4.22 -21.76 3.53
N ASP A 201 4.90 -22.88 3.18
CA ASP A 201 4.27 -24.02 2.49
C ASP A 201 3.55 -24.98 3.45
N ASN A 202 3.68 -24.79 4.76
CA ASN A 202 3.07 -25.65 5.79
C ASN A 202 1.88 -24.99 6.46
N GLY A 203 0.94 -24.48 5.65
CA GLY A 203 -0.33 -23.93 6.09
C GLY A 203 -1.22 -24.96 6.77
N ARG A 204 -2.40 -24.54 7.17
CA ARG A 204 -3.49 -25.44 7.55
C ARG A 204 -3.97 -26.21 6.31
N THR A 205 -4.11 -25.49 5.21
CA THR A 205 -4.39 -26.01 3.88
C THR A 205 -3.42 -25.36 2.91
N GLY A 206 -2.51 -26.12 2.29
CA GLY A 206 -1.56 -25.55 1.33
C GLY A 206 -0.59 -24.54 1.97
N LYS A 207 -0.63 -23.31 1.50
CA LYS A 207 0.19 -22.21 2.00
C LYS A 207 -0.50 -21.46 3.14
N ALA A 208 0.30 -20.73 3.90
CA ALA A 208 -0.19 -19.79 4.91
C ALA A 208 0.66 -18.52 4.93
N VAL A 209 0.17 -17.50 5.61
CA VAL A 209 0.94 -16.28 5.90
C VAL A 209 1.57 -16.38 7.27
N ARG A 210 2.89 -16.18 7.35
CA ARG A 210 3.62 -15.98 8.59
C ARG A 210 3.95 -14.51 8.76
N LEU A 211 3.53 -13.93 9.87
CA LEU A 211 3.76 -12.56 10.26
C LEU A 211 4.67 -12.57 11.50
N THR A 212 5.88 -12.01 11.39
CA THR A 212 6.86 -12.00 12.47
C THR A 212 7.29 -10.56 12.77
N THR A 213 7.37 -10.20 14.04
CA THR A 213 7.96 -8.94 14.46
C THR A 213 9.47 -9.05 14.37
N CYS A 214 10.08 -8.22 13.54
CA CYS A 214 11.50 -8.20 13.23
C CYS A 214 12.18 -6.94 13.78
N ASP A 215 13.47 -7.05 14.08
CA ASP A 215 14.34 -5.89 14.31
C ASP A 215 14.62 -5.19 12.98
N THR A 216 14.59 -3.86 12.96
CA THR A 216 14.76 -3.04 11.76
C THR A 216 16.21 -2.64 11.50
N GLY A 217 17.13 -3.14 12.28
CA GLY A 217 18.55 -2.84 12.15
C GLY A 217 18.94 -1.40 12.54
N PRO A 218 20.22 -1.05 12.37
CA PRO A 218 20.76 0.23 12.86
C PRO A 218 20.07 1.46 12.26
N PHE A 219 19.66 1.42 10.98
CA PHE A 219 19.01 2.55 10.34
C PHE A 219 17.59 2.75 10.88
N GLY A 220 16.81 1.67 11.01
CA GLY A 220 15.48 1.76 11.62
C GLY A 220 15.54 2.26 13.08
N HIS A 221 16.51 1.80 13.86
CA HIS A 221 16.73 2.31 15.23
C HIS A 221 17.05 3.82 15.24
N LEU A 222 17.87 4.31 14.30
CA LEU A 222 18.18 5.73 14.15
C LEU A 222 16.93 6.57 13.86
N MET A 223 15.96 5.98 13.13
CA MET A 223 14.68 6.62 12.77
C MET A 223 13.60 6.46 13.85
N ASN A 224 13.94 5.93 15.04
CA ASN A 224 13.00 5.57 16.12
C ASN A 224 11.92 4.57 15.69
N MET A 225 12.30 3.63 14.87
CA MET A 225 11.49 2.50 14.39
C MET A 225 12.18 1.18 14.74
N PRO A 226 12.35 0.83 16.02
CA PRO A 226 13.22 -0.29 16.42
C PRO A 226 12.71 -1.66 15.97
N ILE A 227 11.42 -1.79 15.71
CA ILE A 227 10.82 -3.05 15.22
C ILE A 227 9.91 -2.78 14.02
N ALA A 228 9.76 -3.79 13.19
CA ALA A 228 8.70 -3.88 12.19
C ALA A 228 7.81 -5.08 12.51
N ALA A 229 6.57 -4.86 12.87
CA ALA A 229 5.61 -5.93 13.06
C ALA A 229 5.24 -6.54 11.69
N GLY A 230 5.25 -7.88 11.60
CA GLY A 230 4.66 -8.56 10.46
C GLY A 230 3.18 -8.21 10.37
N ASN A 231 2.74 -7.81 9.20
CA ASN A 231 1.35 -7.45 8.96
C ASN A 231 0.89 -7.89 7.57
N LEU A 232 -0.41 -8.16 7.46
CA LEU A 232 -1.12 -8.35 6.20
C LEU A 232 -2.46 -7.63 6.32
N PHE A 233 -2.79 -6.82 5.34
CA PHE A 233 -4.04 -6.05 5.42
C PHE A 233 -4.66 -5.81 4.04
N LEU A 234 -5.98 -5.68 4.01
CA LEU A 234 -6.68 -5.19 2.83
C LEU A 234 -6.41 -3.70 2.66
N GLY A 235 -5.82 -3.33 1.52
CA GLY A 235 -5.45 -1.95 1.21
C GLY A 235 -4.20 -1.86 0.36
N LYS A 236 -3.41 -0.80 0.60
CA LYS A 236 -2.15 -0.53 -0.09
C LYS A 236 -1.10 -0.01 0.87
N PHE A 237 0.17 -0.20 0.52
CA PHE A 237 1.30 0.37 1.25
C PHE A 237 2.03 1.40 0.38
N ASP A 238 2.02 2.67 0.81
CA ASP A 238 2.68 3.78 0.10
C ASP A 238 4.12 3.93 0.58
N LEU A 239 5.07 3.44 -0.22
CA LEU A 239 6.50 3.51 0.10
C LEU A 239 7.02 4.94 0.25
N SER A 240 6.41 5.93 -0.44
CA SER A 240 6.84 7.33 -0.36
C SER A 240 6.62 7.94 1.02
N GLU A 241 5.65 7.43 1.78
CA GLU A 241 5.35 7.88 3.15
C GLU A 241 6.10 7.07 4.23
N ALA A 242 6.75 5.96 3.85
CA ALA A 242 7.30 4.98 4.79
C ALA A 242 8.37 5.54 5.75
N LEU A 243 9.13 6.56 5.35
CA LEU A 243 10.15 7.21 6.18
C LEU A 243 9.70 8.54 6.78
N GLY A 244 8.74 9.20 6.18
CA GLY A 244 8.25 10.53 6.58
C GLY A 244 7.08 10.45 7.54
N GLU A 245 5.91 10.15 7.02
CA GLU A 245 4.66 10.02 7.77
C GLU A 245 4.24 8.54 7.85
N THR A 246 5.04 7.72 8.55
CA THR A 246 4.97 6.26 8.57
C THR A 246 3.57 5.67 8.80
N LEU A 247 2.73 6.32 9.60
CA LEU A 247 1.34 5.92 9.81
C LEU A 247 0.47 6.09 8.56
N LYS A 248 0.82 7.04 7.67
CA LYS A 248 0.13 7.25 6.40
C LYS A 248 0.56 6.27 5.30
N ALA A 249 1.70 5.60 5.47
CA ALA A 249 2.16 4.57 4.55
C ALA A 249 1.16 3.41 4.43
N THR A 250 0.44 3.07 5.49
CA THR A 250 -0.61 2.06 5.48
C THR A 250 -1.95 2.69 5.07
N MET A 251 -2.38 2.42 3.86
CA MET A 251 -3.66 2.87 3.30
C MET A 251 -4.68 1.74 3.41
N PHE A 252 -5.51 1.77 4.45
CA PHE A 252 -6.40 0.66 4.77
C PHE A 252 -7.71 0.68 3.99
N GLY A 253 -8.11 -0.50 3.53
CA GLY A 253 -9.43 -0.80 3.00
C GLY A 253 -9.54 -0.81 1.49
N VAL A 254 -10.41 -1.69 1.03
CA VAL A 254 -10.81 -1.85 -0.36
C VAL A 254 -12.33 -1.70 -0.47
N PRO A 255 -12.86 -1.18 -1.59
CA PRO A 255 -14.29 -0.99 -1.74
C PRO A 255 -15.06 -2.31 -1.74
N VAL A 256 -16.25 -2.28 -1.14
CA VAL A 256 -17.19 -3.41 -1.13
C VAL A 256 -18.60 -2.96 -1.51
N SER A 257 -19.40 -3.88 -2.06
CA SER A 257 -20.80 -3.66 -2.43
C SER A 257 -21.78 -4.49 -1.60
N LYS A 258 -21.26 -5.38 -0.73
CA LYS A 258 -22.06 -6.18 0.19
C LYS A 258 -21.69 -5.86 1.64
N LYS A 259 -22.64 -6.07 2.51
CA LYS A 259 -22.49 -5.88 3.95
C LYS A 259 -21.80 -7.08 4.57
N PRO A 260 -20.61 -6.93 5.21
CA PRO A 260 -19.95 -8.05 5.87
C PRO A 260 -20.67 -8.43 7.17
N LEU A 261 -20.77 -9.75 7.43
CA LEU A 261 -21.42 -10.31 8.61
C LEU A 261 -20.41 -10.83 9.61
N ASN A 262 -19.42 -11.62 9.16
CA ASN A 262 -18.39 -12.21 10.02
C ASN A 262 -17.04 -12.22 9.32
N LEU A 263 -15.99 -12.05 10.13
CA LEU A 263 -14.62 -12.39 9.80
C LEU A 263 -14.25 -13.65 10.56
N SER A 264 -13.85 -14.71 9.87
CA SER A 264 -13.41 -15.96 10.49
C SER A 264 -12.15 -16.51 9.82
N GLY A 265 -11.50 -17.50 10.44
CA GLY A 265 -10.30 -18.12 9.90
C GLY A 265 -9.55 -18.89 10.97
N TYR A 266 -8.31 -19.20 10.68
CA TYR A 266 -7.45 -19.95 11.60
C TYR A 266 -6.14 -19.21 11.84
N TYR A 267 -5.64 -19.30 13.07
CA TYR A 267 -4.36 -18.71 13.45
C TYR A 267 -3.55 -19.64 14.33
N LYS A 268 -2.23 -19.39 14.39
CA LYS A 268 -1.33 -19.79 15.47
C LYS A 268 -0.59 -18.55 15.95
N TYR A 269 -0.24 -18.50 17.22
CA TYR A 269 0.47 -17.34 17.73
C TYR A 269 1.45 -17.72 18.85
N LYS A 270 2.64 -17.12 18.76
CA LYS A 270 3.66 -17.17 19.79
C LYS A 270 4.23 -15.78 20.03
N PRO A 271 4.18 -15.22 21.27
CA PRO A 271 4.82 -13.96 21.58
C PRO A 271 6.35 -14.09 21.58
N GLY A 272 7.04 -13.02 21.22
CA GLY A 272 8.46 -12.86 21.50
C GLY A 272 8.73 -12.69 23.00
N GLU A 273 9.95 -12.89 23.41
CA GLU A 273 10.33 -12.92 24.83
C GLU A 273 10.32 -11.55 25.49
N THR A 274 10.69 -10.51 24.75
CA THR A 274 10.97 -9.20 25.32
C THR A 274 10.27 -8.10 24.55
N PHE A 275 9.32 -7.41 25.21
CA PHE A 275 8.64 -6.27 24.61
C PHE A 275 9.53 -5.03 24.63
N THR A 276 9.68 -4.41 23.47
CA THR A 276 10.45 -3.20 23.26
C THR A 276 9.51 -2.04 22.91
N ASN A 277 9.67 -0.91 23.55
CA ASN A 277 8.95 0.31 23.24
C ASN A 277 9.61 1.10 22.11
N ARG A 278 8.97 2.19 21.67
CA ARG A 278 9.48 3.03 20.57
C ARG A 278 10.86 3.63 20.81
N ASP A 279 11.24 3.86 22.09
CA ASP A 279 12.57 4.37 22.46
C ASP A 279 13.64 3.26 22.49
N ASN A 280 13.33 2.09 21.96
CA ASN A 280 14.18 0.89 22.01
C ASN A 280 14.51 0.45 23.44
N LYS A 281 13.58 0.63 24.37
CA LYS A 281 13.72 0.20 25.76
C LYS A 281 12.81 -0.98 26.05
N ILE A 282 13.34 -1.93 26.80
CA ILE A 282 12.57 -3.09 27.28
C ILE A 282 11.51 -2.64 28.29
N ASP A 283 10.28 -3.11 28.08
CA ASP A 283 9.19 -3.01 29.05
C ASP A 283 8.79 -4.41 29.52
N PRO A 284 9.29 -4.85 30.68
CA PRO A 284 9.02 -6.20 31.17
C PRO A 284 7.58 -6.37 31.70
N THR A 285 6.80 -5.32 31.77
CA THR A 285 5.41 -5.36 32.24
C THR A 285 4.41 -5.74 31.14
N ILE A 286 4.86 -5.69 29.87
CA ILE A 286 4.01 -5.97 28.72
C ILE A 286 4.45 -7.30 28.09
N THR A 287 3.50 -8.21 27.90
CA THR A 287 3.63 -9.36 27.02
C THR A 287 3.02 -8.98 25.67
N ASP A 288 3.76 -9.19 24.59
CA ASP A 288 3.27 -8.92 23.25
C ASP A 288 2.13 -9.87 22.86
N ARG A 289 1.29 -9.44 21.94
CA ARG A 289 0.22 -10.25 21.37
C ARG A 289 -0.02 -9.83 19.93
N GLY A 290 -0.52 -10.77 19.12
CA GLY A 290 -1.05 -10.47 17.80
C GLY A 290 -2.36 -9.68 17.88
N ASP A 291 -2.79 -9.15 16.75
CA ASP A 291 -4.11 -8.54 16.61
C ASP A 291 -4.76 -8.97 15.29
N ILE A 292 -6.10 -9.20 15.34
CA ILE A 292 -6.94 -9.58 14.19
C ILE A 292 -8.18 -8.72 14.26
N TYR A 293 -8.39 -7.88 13.25
CA TYR A 293 -9.58 -7.03 13.21
C TYR A 293 -9.99 -6.67 11.78
N ALA A 294 -11.25 -6.26 11.65
CA ALA A 294 -11.76 -5.64 10.45
C ALA A 294 -12.54 -4.38 10.78
N VAL A 295 -12.52 -3.43 9.84
CA VAL A 295 -13.20 -2.14 9.94
C VAL A 295 -13.92 -1.84 8.64
N LEU A 296 -15.24 -1.62 8.71
CA LEU A 296 -16.03 -1.08 7.61
C LEU A 296 -16.24 0.41 7.82
N TYR A 297 -15.92 1.23 6.84
CA TYR A 297 -16.01 2.68 6.96
C TYR A 297 -16.50 3.35 5.68
N ARG A 298 -17.10 4.54 5.77
CA ARG A 298 -17.43 5.36 4.60
C ARG A 298 -16.17 5.88 3.96
N ASN A 299 -16.02 5.70 2.65
CA ASN A 299 -14.85 6.14 1.91
C ASN A 299 -14.95 7.56 1.36
N THR A 300 -15.96 8.31 1.77
CA THR A 300 -16.13 9.74 1.50
C THR A 300 -16.49 10.51 2.76
N ASN A 301 -15.99 11.72 2.88
CA ASN A 301 -16.36 12.62 3.96
C ASN A 301 -17.68 13.37 3.63
N GLU A 302 -18.14 14.22 4.55
CA GLU A 302 -19.37 15.02 4.39
C GLU A 302 -19.34 15.97 3.19
N LYS A 303 -18.16 16.27 2.64
CA LYS A 303 -17.98 17.11 1.45
C LYS A 303 -17.91 16.29 0.16
N GLY A 304 -18.12 14.97 0.22
CA GLY A 304 -18.02 14.07 -0.92
C GLY A 304 -16.58 13.80 -1.39
N GLN A 305 -15.57 14.18 -0.59
CA GLN A 305 -14.16 13.91 -0.93
C GLN A 305 -13.78 12.49 -0.51
N ALA A 306 -13.00 11.81 -1.33
CA ALA A 306 -12.48 10.48 -1.02
C ALA A 306 -11.61 10.49 0.24
N VAL A 307 -11.80 9.49 1.09
CA VAL A 307 -11.02 9.27 2.33
C VAL A 307 -10.55 7.84 2.37
N THR A 308 -9.27 7.66 2.64
CA THR A 308 -8.67 6.37 2.99
C THR A 308 -8.18 6.45 4.43
N LEU A 309 -8.52 5.48 5.25
CA LEU A 309 -8.01 5.40 6.62
C LEU A 309 -6.57 4.88 6.62
N ASP A 310 -5.80 5.36 7.59
CA ASP A 310 -4.37 5.04 7.75
C ASP A 310 -4.05 4.50 9.16
N GLY A 311 -2.78 4.22 9.44
CA GLY A 311 -2.33 3.69 10.73
C GLY A 311 -2.68 4.57 11.93
N GLY A 312 -2.89 5.88 11.73
CA GLY A 312 -3.24 6.82 12.79
C GLY A 312 -4.74 6.84 13.11
N ASN A 313 -5.61 6.39 12.20
CA ASN A 313 -7.05 6.61 12.33
C ASN A 313 -7.95 5.41 12.03
N VAL A 314 -7.41 4.27 11.54
CA VAL A 314 -8.19 3.08 11.16
C VAL A 314 -9.06 2.52 12.28
N ARG A 315 -8.74 2.79 13.54
CA ARG A 315 -9.52 2.32 14.71
C ARG A 315 -10.35 3.42 15.39
N THR A 316 -10.18 4.69 15.01
CA THR A 316 -10.73 5.84 15.76
C THR A 316 -11.52 6.81 14.88
N SER A 317 -11.51 6.66 13.57
CA SER A 317 -12.20 7.55 12.64
C SER A 317 -13.73 7.55 12.87
N ASN A 318 -14.34 8.72 12.77
CA ASN A 318 -15.80 8.88 12.80
C ASN A 318 -16.51 8.37 11.54
N LEU A 319 -15.75 7.98 10.51
CA LEU A 319 -16.29 7.35 9.30
C LEU A 319 -16.57 5.86 9.47
N ILE A 320 -16.10 5.25 10.56
CA ILE A 320 -16.31 3.83 10.87
C ILE A 320 -17.78 3.57 11.16
N VAL A 321 -18.33 2.56 10.50
CA VAL A 321 -19.73 2.16 10.62
C VAL A 321 -19.88 0.75 11.21
N ALA A 322 -18.85 -0.10 11.12
CA ALA A 322 -18.82 -1.39 11.79
C ALA A 322 -17.39 -1.87 12.04
N THR A 323 -17.23 -2.71 13.04
CA THR A 323 -15.96 -3.35 13.39
C THR A 323 -16.17 -4.82 13.72
N ALA A 324 -15.17 -5.65 13.40
CA ALA A 324 -15.01 -7.01 13.90
C ALA A 324 -13.61 -7.08 14.52
N ILE A 325 -13.51 -7.21 15.82
CA ILE A 325 -12.24 -7.16 16.57
C ILE A 325 -12.16 -8.40 17.45
N ILE A 326 -11.06 -9.16 17.33
CA ILE A 326 -10.82 -10.31 18.20
C ILE A 326 -10.60 -9.81 19.64
N ASP A 327 -11.20 -10.50 20.62
CA ASP A 327 -11.01 -10.14 22.03
C ASP A 327 -9.54 -10.33 22.44
N GLU A 328 -8.95 -11.46 22.05
CA GLU A 328 -7.57 -11.81 22.35
C GLU A 328 -7.01 -12.84 21.34
N VAL A 329 -5.85 -12.59 20.80
CA VAL A 329 -5.04 -13.60 20.10
C VAL A 329 -4.25 -14.38 21.16
N LYS A 330 -4.70 -15.61 21.46
CA LYS A 330 -4.09 -16.47 22.48
C LYS A 330 -2.85 -17.16 21.94
N THR A 331 -1.86 -17.36 22.80
CA THR A 331 -0.69 -18.21 22.48
C THR A 331 -1.13 -19.64 22.23
N THR A 332 -0.78 -20.15 21.03
CA THR A 332 -1.12 -21.52 20.61
C THR A 332 -0.19 -21.99 19.49
N ASP A 333 0.28 -23.22 19.57
CA ASP A 333 1.04 -23.88 18.53
C ASP A 333 0.14 -24.64 17.54
N GLU A 334 -1.17 -24.77 17.87
CA GLU A 334 -2.16 -25.44 17.03
C GLU A 334 -3.02 -24.45 16.27
N TRP A 335 -3.47 -24.82 15.06
CA TRP A 335 -4.41 -24.02 14.30
C TRP A 335 -5.71 -23.81 15.06
N THR A 336 -5.93 -22.60 15.52
CA THR A 336 -7.05 -22.19 16.34
C THR A 336 -8.05 -21.39 15.53
N PHE A 337 -9.30 -21.85 15.51
CA PHE A 337 -10.38 -21.15 14.80
C PHE A 337 -10.78 -19.86 15.52
N PHE A 338 -11.01 -18.81 14.76
CA PHE A 338 -11.66 -17.59 15.23
C PHE A 338 -12.88 -17.27 14.36
N ASN A 339 -13.89 -16.65 14.96
CA ASN A 339 -15.06 -16.15 14.27
C ASN A 339 -15.55 -14.89 14.99
N ILE A 340 -15.49 -13.76 14.30
CA ILE A 340 -15.74 -12.44 14.85
C ILE A 340 -16.89 -11.80 14.07
N PRO A 341 -18.08 -11.65 14.69
CA PRO A 341 -19.19 -10.96 14.06
C PRO A 341 -18.89 -9.46 13.92
N PHE A 342 -19.37 -8.85 12.83
CA PHE A 342 -19.33 -7.40 12.71
C PHE A 342 -20.34 -6.74 13.63
N THR A 343 -19.87 -5.83 14.46
CA THR A 343 -20.70 -4.95 15.32
C THR A 343 -20.89 -3.63 14.61
N TYR A 344 -22.14 -3.33 14.25
CA TYR A 344 -22.53 -2.10 13.54
C TYR A 344 -22.84 -0.99 14.52
N THR A 345 -22.22 0.18 14.33
CA THR A 345 -22.48 1.42 15.10
C THR A 345 -23.37 2.41 14.36
N ALA A 346 -23.57 2.18 13.05
CA ALA A 346 -24.42 2.99 12.18
C ALA A 346 -25.15 2.10 11.17
N ASN A 347 -26.27 2.58 10.66
CA ASN A 347 -26.97 1.94 9.56
C ASN A 347 -26.16 2.05 8.26
N ILE A 348 -26.17 0.98 7.48
CA ILE A 348 -25.62 0.99 6.13
C ILE A 348 -26.70 1.53 5.18
N ASP A 349 -26.33 2.53 4.40
CA ASP A 349 -27.17 2.99 3.29
C ASP A 349 -26.98 2.06 2.09
N PRO A 350 -28.04 1.33 1.65
CA PRO A 350 -27.93 0.37 0.56
C PRO A 350 -27.49 1.02 -0.78
N THR A 351 -27.92 2.25 -1.04
CA THR A 351 -27.52 2.97 -2.27
C THR A 351 -26.03 3.30 -2.27
N THR A 352 -25.52 3.81 -1.15
CA THR A 352 -24.10 4.08 -0.97
C THR A 352 -23.28 2.78 -1.05
N LEU A 353 -23.78 1.68 -0.49
CA LEU A 353 -23.12 0.37 -0.53
C LEU A 353 -23.03 -0.17 -1.96
N ALA A 354 -24.15 -0.16 -2.69
CA ALA A 354 -24.19 -0.58 -4.10
C ALA A 354 -23.28 0.26 -5.01
N ARG A 355 -23.02 1.51 -4.65
CA ARG A 355 -22.07 2.42 -5.33
C ARG A 355 -20.67 2.39 -4.74
N HIS A 356 -20.33 1.37 -3.97
CA HIS A 356 -18.99 1.18 -3.35
C HIS A 356 -18.54 2.34 -2.48
N GLY A 357 -19.47 3.01 -1.83
CA GLY A 357 -19.18 4.11 -0.90
C GLY A 357 -18.67 3.69 0.47
N TYR A 358 -18.39 2.39 0.65
CA TYR A 358 -17.77 1.84 1.85
C TYR A 358 -16.53 1.05 1.50
N ASN A 359 -15.49 1.18 2.32
CA ASN A 359 -14.29 0.36 2.26
C ASN A 359 -14.24 -0.60 3.45
N LEU A 360 -13.77 -1.82 3.19
CA LEU A 360 -13.48 -2.83 4.19
C LEU A 360 -11.97 -2.97 4.35
N ALA A 361 -11.47 -2.70 5.56
CA ALA A 361 -10.13 -3.07 6.00
C ALA A 361 -10.22 -4.39 6.79
N VAL A 362 -9.32 -5.32 6.53
CA VAL A 362 -9.03 -6.49 7.36
C VAL A 362 -7.56 -6.43 7.68
N VAL A 363 -7.18 -6.61 8.93
CA VAL A 363 -5.81 -6.45 9.39
C VAL A 363 -5.41 -7.61 10.29
N PHE A 364 -4.27 -8.20 9.98
CA PHE A 364 -3.57 -9.17 10.80
C PHE A 364 -2.20 -8.61 11.14
N THR A 365 -1.79 -8.66 12.40
CA THR A 365 -0.46 -8.19 12.82
C THR A 365 0.12 -9.03 13.94
N SER A 366 1.44 -9.25 13.89
CA SER A 366 2.16 -10.03 14.89
C SER A 366 2.34 -9.29 16.24
N SER A 367 2.20 -7.95 16.25
CA SER A 367 2.31 -7.12 17.45
C SER A 367 1.21 -6.07 17.50
N PHE A 368 0.44 -6.02 18.59
CA PHE A 368 -0.75 -5.15 18.73
C PHE A 368 -0.41 -3.65 18.76
N LYS A 369 0.83 -3.29 19.07
CA LYS A 369 1.36 -1.93 18.99
C LYS A 369 2.34 -1.74 17.83
N GLY A 370 2.32 -2.63 16.84
CA GLY A 370 3.23 -2.62 15.70
C GLY A 370 3.20 -1.31 14.91
N ALA A 371 2.03 -0.67 14.76
CA ALA A 371 1.90 0.64 14.11
C ALA A 371 2.68 1.76 14.84
N ASP A 372 2.90 1.61 16.14
CA ASP A 372 3.71 2.53 16.97
C ASP A 372 5.19 2.09 17.07
N PHE A 373 5.63 1.11 16.28
CA PHE A 373 6.95 0.51 16.36
C PHE A 373 7.29 -0.07 17.73
N GLN A 374 6.30 -0.65 18.39
CA GLN A 374 6.44 -1.31 19.69
C GLN A 374 5.99 -2.77 19.58
N GLY A 375 6.77 -3.69 20.15
CA GLY A 375 6.48 -5.12 20.09
C GLY A 375 7.66 -5.94 20.58
N ALA A 376 7.51 -7.26 20.57
CA ALA A 376 8.59 -8.17 20.93
C ALA A 376 9.13 -8.84 19.65
N VAL A 377 10.40 -8.65 19.37
CA VAL A 377 11.08 -9.34 18.27
C VAL A 377 10.88 -10.86 18.42
N GLY A 378 10.46 -11.52 17.35
CA GLY A 378 10.11 -12.94 17.36
C GLY A 378 8.63 -13.23 17.65
N SER A 379 7.79 -12.24 18.02
CA SER A 379 6.33 -12.43 18.04
C SER A 379 5.86 -12.88 16.67
N THR A 380 5.21 -14.04 16.59
CA THR A 380 4.87 -14.67 15.31
C THR A 380 3.41 -15.08 15.27
N LEU A 381 2.68 -14.57 14.28
CA LEU A 381 1.30 -14.91 13.95
C LEU A 381 1.27 -15.63 12.62
N TYR A 382 0.65 -16.81 12.58
CA TYR A 382 0.29 -17.49 11.35
C TYR A 382 -1.19 -17.29 11.09
N ILE A 383 -1.56 -17.03 9.84
CA ILE A 383 -2.96 -16.88 9.39
C ILE A 383 -3.20 -17.76 8.19
N ASP A 384 -4.35 -18.45 8.17
CA ASP A 384 -4.78 -19.26 7.05
C ASP A 384 -6.30 -19.43 7.01
N ASP A 385 -6.81 -19.87 5.82
CA ASP A 385 -8.23 -20.17 5.58
C ASP A 385 -9.17 -19.08 6.11
N VAL A 386 -8.88 -17.82 5.78
CA VAL A 386 -9.70 -16.67 6.20
C VAL A 386 -10.99 -16.64 5.39
N ASN A 387 -12.10 -16.37 6.04
CA ASN A 387 -13.42 -16.26 5.42
C ASN A 387 -14.11 -14.95 5.83
N LEU A 388 -14.68 -14.28 4.84
CA LEU A 388 -15.62 -13.17 5.01
C LEU A 388 -17.00 -13.63 4.57
N SER A 389 -17.97 -13.62 5.49
CA SER A 389 -19.38 -13.85 5.13
C SER A 389 -20.10 -12.53 4.88
N TRP A 390 -20.98 -12.54 3.90
CA TRP A 390 -21.68 -11.38 3.41
C TRP A 390 -23.20 -11.52 3.58
N GLU A 391 -23.89 -10.41 3.75
CA GLU A 391 -25.36 -10.36 3.64
C GLU A 391 -25.76 -10.63 2.17
N GLU A 392 -26.74 -11.51 1.97
CA GLU A 392 -27.26 -11.90 0.62
C GLU A 392 -28.05 -10.75 -0.04
#